data_26a1d0f7347f22022e18e9ee0fd98378
#
_entry.id   26a1d0f7347f22022e18e9ee0fd98378
#
_cell.length_a   1.000
_cell.length_b   1.000
_cell.length_c   1.000
_cell.angle_alpha   90.00
_cell.angle_beta   90.00
_cell.angle_gamma   90.00
#
_symmetry.space_group_name_H-M   'P 1'
#
loop_
_entity.id
_entity.type
_entity.pdbx_description
1 polymer ?
#
loop_
_entity_poly.entity_id
_entity_poly.type
_entity_poly.pdbx_seq_one_letter_code
_entity_poly.pdbx_strand_id
1 'polypeptide(L)'
;YPKNFHYTTVVFGPFYNFFLIFAMFFTKNEYLIHSSGSVMAVVVLVLGFFILEWDNKKKACIESILFLIPFGGIYNDMLFYQSAYVYNIWAITIYLICFKTLLNMEGKTVSSRRKGIVYALYLFIFIWICASGLSNVLQIIIPSFFAIFVLFFLRKEWDFKAWLKEKYLIKLIVWTFVGTIVGLIGYKVICAITGFNNVMFNIGILDPVEISNHFFIVFGKMWQLLGVEATTKLFDLVSISNCIVMVFAVIINFVIPIVMMKRLKEIESPYIQYLVVFTQTSNVLTMFMMIFCGYAEARYLIPMYMMNIILCAAYIYEFHFQEYKPWKNIVLAGILITSFTLNAKYYFAMDYHKFLNGNTMKTLFHPHTEDKIVKKVFEELEHRDVHYGFAPFWRSFSYMMASNSKIGFAAYDATKPTVPYYFDKNDISNVQYYGVSSDLYKPELHTGKCFVMIEPGKQLADAYYQLAIDSFEVEGMKFLIFDHNIYEYPLLRAADGTENLVIQ
;
A
#
# COMPACT_ATOMS: atom_id res chain seq x y z
N TYR A 1 -5.73 -20.70 -7.40
CA TYR A 1 -6.04 -19.43 -8.09
C TYR A 1 -7.12 -19.73 -9.13
N PRO A 2 -8.26 -18.97 -9.14
CA PRO A 2 -9.28 -19.11 -10.17
C PRO A 2 -8.71 -18.83 -11.55
N LYS A 3 -8.96 -19.70 -12.53
CA LYS A 3 -8.41 -19.56 -13.89
C LYS A 3 -8.84 -18.28 -14.61
N ASN A 4 -10.02 -17.74 -14.25
CA ASN A 4 -10.64 -16.58 -14.89
C ASN A 4 -10.40 -15.27 -14.11
N PHE A 5 -9.51 -15.26 -13.12
CA PHE A 5 -9.24 -14.08 -12.31
C PHE A 5 -7.96 -13.41 -12.76
N HIS A 6 -8.03 -12.13 -13.09
CA HIS A 6 -6.87 -11.31 -13.41
C HIS A 6 -6.32 -10.68 -12.14
N TYR A 7 -5.09 -11.07 -11.82
CA TYR A 7 -4.41 -10.57 -10.63
C TYR A 7 -3.90 -9.15 -10.87
N THR A 8 -3.75 -8.40 -9.79
CA THR A 8 -3.19 -7.05 -9.82
C THR A 8 -1.74 -7.03 -10.34
N THR A 9 -1.20 -5.84 -10.61
CA THR A 9 0.19 -5.63 -11.04
C THR A 9 1.26 -6.17 -10.08
N VAL A 10 0.86 -6.59 -8.88
CA VAL A 10 1.73 -7.18 -7.87
C VAL A 10 1.18 -8.56 -7.52
N VAL A 11 2.04 -9.58 -7.63
CA VAL A 11 1.70 -10.91 -7.13
C VAL A 11 1.75 -10.84 -5.61
N PHE A 12 0.63 -10.48 -5.01
CA PHE A 12 0.49 -10.63 -3.57
C PHE A 12 0.47 -12.13 -3.28
N GLY A 13 1.36 -12.58 -2.42
CA GLY A 13 1.45 -13.97 -2.05
C GLY A 13 0.12 -14.51 -1.50
N PRO A 14 -0.05 -15.83 -1.42
CA PRO A 14 -1.31 -16.47 -1.04
C PRO A 14 -1.87 -16.03 0.32
N PHE A 15 -1.06 -15.37 1.13
CA PHE A 15 -1.43 -14.87 2.45
C PHE A 15 -2.10 -13.50 2.45
N TYR A 16 -2.18 -12.82 1.30
CA TYR A 16 -2.84 -11.51 1.19
C TYR A 16 -4.27 -11.53 1.73
N ASN A 17 -5.00 -12.59 1.46
CA ASN A 17 -6.38 -12.75 1.89
C ASN A 17 -6.55 -13.56 3.18
N PHE A 18 -5.46 -13.90 3.88
CA PHE A 18 -5.54 -14.77 5.06
C PHE A 18 -6.51 -14.24 6.12
N PHE A 19 -6.43 -12.96 6.44
CA PHE A 19 -7.33 -12.35 7.43
C PHE A 19 -8.77 -12.22 6.91
N LEU A 20 -8.95 -12.04 5.60
CA LEU A 20 -10.28 -12.05 4.99
C LEU A 20 -10.94 -13.42 5.13
N ILE A 21 -10.19 -14.50 4.87
CA ILE A 21 -10.67 -15.87 5.04
C ILE A 21 -11.14 -16.09 6.48
N PHE A 22 -10.40 -15.58 7.46
CA PHE A 22 -10.79 -15.68 8.86
C PHE A 22 -12.10 -14.95 9.14
N ALA A 23 -12.27 -13.73 8.63
CA ALA A 23 -13.51 -12.97 8.76
C ALA A 23 -14.72 -13.66 8.12
N MET A 24 -14.53 -14.40 7.01
CA MET A 24 -15.58 -15.15 6.33
C MET A 24 -16.24 -16.25 7.18
N PHE A 25 -15.59 -16.71 8.25
CA PHE A 25 -16.22 -17.64 9.21
C PHE A 25 -17.33 -16.99 10.04
N PHE A 26 -17.30 -15.65 10.18
CA PHE A 26 -18.22 -14.92 11.06
C PHE A 26 -19.28 -14.12 10.32
N THR A 27 -19.04 -13.77 9.06
CA THR A 27 -19.97 -12.97 8.27
C THR A 27 -19.90 -13.31 6.79
N LYS A 28 -21.01 -13.11 6.08
CA LYS A 28 -21.07 -13.16 4.61
C LYS A 28 -21.14 -11.77 3.98
N ASN A 29 -21.16 -10.72 4.79
CA ASN A 29 -21.17 -9.35 4.30
C ASN A 29 -19.77 -8.98 3.83
N GLU A 30 -19.60 -8.72 2.54
CA GLU A 30 -18.29 -8.44 1.91
C GLU A 30 -17.62 -7.20 2.51
N TYR A 31 -18.38 -6.16 2.79
CA TYR A 31 -17.88 -4.94 3.41
C TYR A 31 -17.28 -5.24 4.81
N LEU A 32 -18.01 -6.01 5.64
CA LEU A 32 -17.50 -6.40 6.96
C LEU A 32 -16.30 -7.34 6.86
N ILE A 33 -16.27 -8.24 5.89
CA ILE A 33 -15.12 -9.12 5.64
C ILE A 33 -13.88 -8.27 5.35
N HIS A 34 -13.95 -7.36 4.38
CA HIS A 34 -12.80 -6.53 4.00
C HIS A 34 -12.38 -5.59 5.12
N SER A 35 -13.32 -4.90 5.76
CA SER A 35 -13.02 -3.98 6.87
C SER A 35 -12.39 -4.69 8.06
N SER A 36 -12.96 -5.82 8.49
CA SER A 36 -12.42 -6.60 9.60
C SER A 36 -11.06 -7.22 9.27
N GLY A 37 -10.86 -7.68 8.04
CA GLY A 37 -9.58 -8.19 7.57
C GLY A 37 -8.46 -7.15 7.67
N SER A 38 -8.73 -5.91 7.26
CA SER A 38 -7.78 -4.80 7.36
C SER A 38 -7.44 -4.44 8.81
N VAL A 39 -8.46 -4.36 9.67
CA VAL A 39 -8.26 -4.10 11.11
C VAL A 39 -7.42 -5.21 11.75
N MET A 40 -7.74 -6.48 11.46
CA MET A 40 -6.98 -7.62 11.97
C MET A 40 -5.52 -7.60 11.50
N ALA A 41 -5.26 -7.22 10.24
CA ALA A 41 -3.91 -7.09 9.72
C ALA A 41 -3.10 -6.04 10.50
N VAL A 42 -3.70 -4.89 10.81
CA VAL A 42 -3.06 -3.84 11.65
C VAL A 42 -2.83 -4.33 13.08
N VAL A 43 -3.81 -5.00 13.69
CA VAL A 43 -3.66 -5.59 15.04
C VAL A 43 -2.50 -6.59 15.08
N VAL A 44 -2.42 -7.49 14.11
CA VAL A 44 -1.32 -8.47 14.02
C VAL A 44 0.02 -7.80 13.82
N LEU A 45 0.08 -6.68 13.07
CA LEU A 45 1.30 -5.90 12.92
C LEU A 45 1.76 -5.28 14.24
N VAL A 46 0.84 -4.68 14.99
CA VAL A 46 1.14 -4.15 16.34
C VAL A 46 1.63 -5.26 17.27
N LEU A 47 0.99 -6.43 17.26
CA LEU A 47 1.49 -7.60 17.98
C LEU A 47 2.90 -8.01 17.50
N GLY A 48 3.18 -7.90 16.21
CA GLY A 48 4.50 -8.11 15.63
C GLY A 48 5.57 -7.21 16.25
N PHE A 49 5.28 -5.92 16.52
CA PHE A 49 6.19 -5.03 17.23
C PHE A 49 6.46 -5.50 18.66
N PHE A 50 5.43 -5.95 19.37
CA PHE A 50 5.61 -6.51 20.71
C PHE A 50 6.43 -7.80 20.72
N ILE A 51 6.38 -8.60 19.67
CA ILE A 51 7.24 -9.77 19.49
C ILE A 51 8.66 -9.35 19.12
N LEU A 52 8.81 -8.39 18.20
CA LEU A 52 10.10 -7.84 17.77
C LEU A 52 10.87 -7.26 18.96
N GLU A 53 10.18 -6.52 19.82
CA GLU A 53 10.73 -5.85 20.98
C GLU A 53 10.31 -6.55 22.30
N TRP A 54 10.31 -7.88 22.29
CA TRP A 54 9.89 -8.69 23.45
C TRP A 54 10.61 -8.30 24.75
N ASP A 55 11.90 -8.00 24.63
CA ASP A 55 12.76 -7.60 25.75
C ASP A 55 12.50 -6.14 26.19
N ASN A 56 11.76 -5.36 25.40
CA ASN A 56 11.55 -3.93 25.62
C ASN A 56 10.17 -3.46 25.22
N LYS A 57 9.20 -3.71 26.09
CA LYS A 57 7.80 -3.33 25.85
C LYS A 57 7.58 -1.82 25.65
N LYS A 58 8.43 -0.97 26.27
CA LYS A 58 8.34 0.49 26.08
C LYS A 58 8.67 0.89 24.65
N LYS A 59 9.70 0.27 24.06
CA LYS A 59 10.06 0.48 22.66
C LYS A 59 8.94 -0.01 21.73
N ALA A 60 8.39 -1.21 21.99
CA ALA A 60 7.23 -1.72 21.23
C ALA A 60 6.02 -0.78 21.29
N CYS A 61 5.74 -0.17 22.44
CA CYS A 61 4.68 0.84 22.57
C CYS A 61 4.98 2.08 21.71
N ILE A 62 6.22 2.57 21.72
CA ILE A 62 6.62 3.74 20.91
C ILE A 62 6.45 3.42 19.41
N GLU A 63 6.92 2.27 18.95
CA GLU A 63 6.76 1.81 17.57
C GLU A 63 5.28 1.75 17.18
N SER A 64 4.46 1.15 18.03
CA SER A 64 3.02 1.04 17.80
C SER A 64 2.32 2.39 17.75
N ILE A 65 2.65 3.31 18.66
CA ILE A 65 2.08 4.66 18.69
C ILE A 65 2.49 5.43 17.44
N LEU A 66 3.78 5.43 17.09
CA LEU A 66 4.28 6.11 15.90
C LEU A 66 3.66 5.55 14.61
N PHE A 67 3.47 4.24 14.55
CA PHE A 67 2.81 3.59 13.42
C PHE A 67 1.33 3.92 13.31
N LEU A 68 0.62 4.00 14.44
CA LEU A 68 -0.81 4.29 14.48
C LEU A 68 -1.14 5.78 14.38
N ILE A 69 -0.15 6.69 14.36
CA ILE A 69 -0.42 8.10 14.07
C ILE A 69 -0.94 8.23 12.63
N PRO A 70 -2.14 8.77 12.43
CA PRO A 70 -2.73 8.92 11.10
C PRO A 70 -2.09 10.13 10.38
N PHE A 71 -0.95 9.92 9.74
CA PHE A 71 -0.20 11.02 9.12
C PHE A 71 -0.94 11.71 7.96
N GLY A 72 -1.75 10.98 7.22
CA GLY A 72 -2.51 11.54 6.10
C GLY A 72 -3.57 10.59 5.56
N GLY A 73 -4.46 11.10 4.70
CA GLY A 73 -5.50 10.32 4.05
C GLY A 73 -4.91 9.13 3.27
N ILE A 74 -3.89 9.38 2.44
CA ILE A 74 -3.22 8.31 1.67
C ILE A 74 -2.57 7.27 2.57
N TYR A 75 -1.95 7.69 3.68
CA TYR A 75 -1.37 6.75 4.64
C TYR A 75 -2.44 5.83 5.23
N ASN A 76 -3.58 6.40 5.64
CA ASN A 76 -4.71 5.63 6.16
C ASN A 76 -5.33 4.70 5.10
N ASP A 77 -5.50 5.19 3.89
CA ASP A 77 -6.03 4.38 2.79
C ASP A 77 -5.16 3.15 2.55
N MET A 78 -3.83 3.32 2.60
CA MET A 78 -2.90 2.21 2.40
C MET A 78 -2.89 1.22 3.57
N LEU A 79 -3.13 1.67 4.81
CA LEU A 79 -3.19 0.80 5.98
C LEU A 79 -4.50 0.03 6.08
N PHE A 80 -5.63 0.72 5.87
CA PHE A 80 -6.95 0.16 6.17
C PHE A 80 -7.75 -0.24 4.94
N TYR A 81 -7.60 0.46 3.81
CA TYR A 81 -8.38 0.17 2.60
C TYR A 81 -7.60 -0.64 1.57
N GLN A 82 -6.30 -0.40 1.43
CA GLN A 82 -5.43 -1.16 0.54
C GLN A 82 -4.47 -2.03 1.34
N SER A 83 -4.98 -2.99 2.04
CA SER A 83 -4.24 -3.88 2.96
C SER A 83 -3.00 -4.57 2.36
N ALA A 84 -2.84 -4.53 1.03
CA ALA A 84 -1.66 -5.03 0.33
C ALA A 84 -0.33 -4.54 0.92
N TYR A 85 -0.28 -3.27 1.29
CA TYR A 85 0.95 -2.68 1.85
C TYR A 85 1.20 -3.09 3.29
N VAL A 86 0.15 -3.35 4.07
CA VAL A 86 0.26 -3.90 5.42
C VAL A 86 0.94 -5.26 5.41
N TYR A 87 0.64 -6.11 4.41
CA TYR A 87 1.29 -7.42 4.30
C TYR A 87 2.78 -7.33 3.98
N ASN A 88 3.20 -6.36 3.16
CA ASN A 88 4.62 -6.12 2.92
C ASN A 88 5.33 -5.68 4.21
N ILE A 89 4.71 -4.79 4.99
CA ILE A 89 5.22 -4.36 6.28
C ILE A 89 5.29 -5.54 7.26
N TRP A 90 4.28 -6.38 7.25
CA TRP A 90 4.23 -7.59 8.07
C TRP A 90 5.37 -8.57 7.71
N ALA A 91 5.62 -8.79 6.41
CA ALA A 91 6.75 -9.60 5.96
C ALA A 91 8.10 -9.03 6.43
N ILE A 92 8.29 -7.71 6.34
CA ILE A 92 9.49 -7.02 6.86
C ILE A 92 9.59 -7.23 8.38
N THR A 93 8.50 -7.06 9.12
CA THR A 93 8.48 -7.22 10.59
C THR A 93 8.83 -8.65 10.98
N ILE A 94 8.26 -9.67 10.35
CA ILE A 94 8.61 -11.08 10.61
C ILE A 94 10.06 -11.34 10.25
N TYR A 95 10.53 -10.79 9.13
CA TYR A 95 11.95 -10.88 8.77
C TYR A 95 12.85 -10.32 9.87
N LEU A 96 12.57 -9.12 10.37
CA LEU A 96 13.34 -8.49 11.44
C LEU A 96 13.27 -9.30 12.74
N ILE A 97 12.11 -9.88 13.08
CA ILE A 97 11.97 -10.81 14.23
C ILE A 97 12.88 -12.01 14.07
N CYS A 98 12.86 -12.67 12.93
CA CYS A 98 13.71 -13.84 12.67
C CYS A 98 15.18 -13.45 12.72
N PHE A 99 15.57 -12.34 12.10
CA PHE A 99 16.94 -11.86 12.09
C PHE A 99 17.46 -11.53 13.49
N LYS A 100 16.70 -10.73 14.28
CA LYS A 100 17.04 -10.40 15.69
C LYS A 100 17.15 -11.66 16.54
N THR A 101 16.22 -12.60 16.34
CA THR A 101 16.23 -13.88 17.09
C THR A 101 17.48 -14.70 16.75
N LEU A 102 17.86 -14.79 15.47
CA LEU A 102 19.06 -15.48 15.05
C LEU A 102 20.31 -14.82 15.61
N LEU A 103 20.43 -13.49 15.58
CA LEU A 103 21.52 -12.77 16.23
C LEU A 103 21.61 -13.06 17.73
N ASN A 104 20.49 -13.06 18.42
CA ASN A 104 20.46 -13.32 19.87
C ASN A 104 20.74 -14.78 20.26
N MET A 105 20.67 -15.71 19.29
CA MET A 105 21.04 -17.12 19.49
C MET A 105 22.54 -17.38 19.27
N GLU A 106 23.27 -16.42 18.73
CA GLU A 106 24.70 -16.52 18.54
C GLU A 106 25.40 -16.62 19.89
N GLY A 107 26.34 -17.57 20.03
CA GLY A 107 27.09 -17.79 21.28
C GLY A 107 26.30 -18.43 22.42
N LYS A 108 24.98 -18.67 22.27
CA LYS A 108 24.16 -19.32 23.29
C LYS A 108 23.92 -20.80 22.99
N THR A 109 23.82 -21.59 24.04
CA THR A 109 23.41 -23.00 23.96
C THR A 109 21.91 -23.09 23.73
N VAL A 110 21.51 -23.09 22.45
CA VAL A 110 20.11 -23.23 22.04
C VAL A 110 19.93 -24.56 21.32
N SER A 111 18.80 -25.25 21.56
CA SER A 111 18.52 -26.53 20.92
C SER A 111 18.56 -26.44 19.39
N SER A 112 19.14 -27.47 18.75
CA SER A 112 19.18 -27.55 17.28
C SER A 112 17.81 -27.41 16.62
N ARG A 113 16.78 -27.98 17.25
CA ARG A 113 15.39 -27.87 16.76
C ARG A 113 14.90 -26.43 16.71
N ARG A 114 15.12 -25.65 17.77
CA ARG A 114 14.71 -24.23 17.82
C ARG A 114 15.47 -23.40 16.77
N LYS A 115 16.79 -23.60 16.63
CA LYS A 115 17.60 -22.96 15.59
C LYS A 115 17.06 -23.31 14.20
N GLY A 116 16.79 -24.59 13.94
CA GLY A 116 16.25 -25.05 12.65
C GLY A 116 14.90 -24.40 12.30
N ILE A 117 13.98 -24.28 13.27
CA ILE A 117 12.68 -23.60 13.03
C ILE A 117 12.89 -22.12 12.64
N VAL A 118 13.73 -21.39 13.35
CA VAL A 118 13.94 -19.96 13.02
C VAL A 118 14.61 -19.79 11.68
N TYR A 119 15.59 -20.65 11.30
CA TYR A 119 16.18 -20.62 9.96
C TYR A 119 15.14 -20.97 8.86
N ALA A 120 14.26 -21.93 9.10
CA ALA A 120 13.21 -22.29 8.17
C ALA A 120 12.21 -21.14 7.96
N LEU A 121 11.81 -20.44 9.03
CA LEU A 121 10.99 -19.25 8.96
C LEU A 121 11.70 -18.10 8.22
N TYR A 122 12.96 -17.90 8.50
CA TYR A 122 13.80 -16.91 7.83
C TYR A 122 13.85 -17.16 6.31
N LEU A 123 14.13 -18.40 5.92
CA LEU A 123 14.13 -18.81 4.51
C LEU A 123 12.77 -18.61 3.86
N PHE A 124 11.70 -19.06 4.53
CA PHE A 124 10.33 -18.93 4.04
C PHE A 124 9.94 -17.47 3.78
N ILE A 125 10.29 -16.57 4.70
CA ILE A 125 10.01 -15.13 4.55
C ILE A 125 10.75 -14.54 3.35
N PHE A 126 12.02 -14.91 3.10
CA PHE A 126 12.73 -14.45 1.91
C PHE A 126 12.10 -14.98 0.62
N ILE A 127 11.72 -16.25 0.59
CA ILE A 127 10.99 -16.83 -0.53
C ILE A 127 9.70 -16.05 -0.77
N TRP A 128 8.93 -15.78 0.28
CA TRP A 128 7.69 -15.03 0.17
C TRP A 128 7.90 -13.61 -0.34
N ILE A 129 8.83 -12.86 0.26
CA ILE A 129 9.15 -11.48 -0.14
C ILE A 129 9.53 -11.42 -1.63
N CYS A 130 10.39 -12.31 -2.10
CA CYS A 130 10.81 -12.37 -3.49
C CYS A 130 9.69 -12.82 -4.43
N ALA A 131 8.87 -13.79 -4.01
CA ALA A 131 7.73 -14.27 -4.79
C ALA A 131 6.60 -13.23 -4.90
N SER A 132 6.56 -12.24 -4.02
CA SER A 132 5.53 -11.19 -4.02
C SER A 132 5.81 -10.04 -4.99
N GLY A 133 7.04 -9.87 -5.49
CA GLY A 133 7.34 -8.85 -6.49
C GLY A 133 8.79 -8.40 -6.54
N LEU A 134 9.22 -7.96 -7.73
CA LEU A 134 10.61 -7.55 -7.98
C LEU A 134 11.01 -6.27 -7.22
N SER A 135 10.08 -5.38 -6.92
CA SER A 135 10.33 -4.18 -6.12
C SER A 135 10.88 -4.50 -4.73
N ASN A 136 10.47 -5.63 -4.16
CA ASN A 136 10.95 -6.09 -2.86
C ASN A 136 12.44 -6.48 -2.88
N VAL A 137 12.99 -6.84 -4.03
CA VAL A 137 14.43 -7.12 -4.19
C VAL A 137 15.22 -5.85 -3.89
N LEU A 138 14.81 -4.71 -4.45
CA LEU A 138 15.48 -3.42 -4.22
C LEU A 138 15.24 -2.89 -2.80
N GLN A 139 14.02 -3.03 -2.29
CA GLN A 139 13.65 -2.45 -0.99
C GLN A 139 14.09 -3.27 0.21
N ILE A 140 14.24 -4.59 0.06
CA ILE A 140 14.47 -5.50 1.20
C ILE A 140 15.70 -6.37 0.99
N ILE A 141 15.84 -7.02 -0.17
CA ILE A 141 16.87 -8.05 -0.37
C ILE A 141 18.28 -7.44 -0.46
N ILE A 142 18.46 -6.47 -1.36
CA ILE A 142 19.75 -5.79 -1.51
C ILE A 142 20.15 -5.08 -0.22
N PRO A 143 19.26 -4.31 0.46
CA PRO A 143 19.55 -3.75 1.78
C PRO A 143 19.95 -4.79 2.82
N SER A 144 19.30 -5.97 2.82
CA SER A 144 19.62 -7.04 3.76
C SER A 144 21.04 -7.56 3.57
N PHE A 145 21.43 -7.87 2.33
CA PHE A 145 22.80 -8.28 2.02
C PHE A 145 23.82 -7.24 2.42
N PHE A 146 23.58 -5.98 2.04
CA PHE A 146 24.48 -4.88 2.34
C PHE A 146 24.63 -4.65 3.84
N ALA A 147 23.52 -4.70 4.58
CA ALA A 147 23.54 -4.50 6.02
C ALA A 147 24.26 -5.66 6.76
N ILE A 148 24.07 -6.92 6.35
CA ILE A 148 24.80 -8.06 6.92
C ILE A 148 26.30 -7.89 6.63
N PHE A 149 26.67 -7.46 5.43
CA PHE A 149 28.05 -7.24 5.04
C PHE A 149 28.71 -6.12 5.86
N VAL A 150 28.03 -4.96 6.00
CA VAL A 150 28.54 -3.84 6.82
C VAL A 150 28.63 -4.23 8.29
N LEU A 151 27.62 -4.93 8.84
CA LEU A 151 27.65 -5.42 10.23
C LEU A 151 28.87 -6.30 10.47
N PHE A 152 29.22 -7.12 9.50
CA PHE A 152 30.40 -7.94 9.55
C PHE A 152 31.69 -7.10 9.67
N PHE A 153 31.83 -6.08 8.80
CA PHE A 153 33.00 -5.20 8.84
C PHE A 153 33.13 -4.38 10.13
N LEU A 154 32.00 -3.93 10.68
CA LEU A 154 32.00 -3.22 11.97
C LEU A 154 32.51 -4.09 13.12
N ARG A 155 32.25 -5.40 13.07
CA ARG A 155 32.67 -6.34 14.14
C ARG A 155 34.08 -6.87 14.03
N LYS A 156 34.67 -6.92 12.84
CA LYS A 156 35.94 -7.61 12.55
C LYS A 156 37.01 -6.69 11.93
N GLU A 157 36.84 -5.40 12.06
CA GLU A 157 37.83 -4.39 11.62
C GLU A 157 38.39 -4.62 10.20
N TRP A 158 37.51 -5.02 9.25
CA TRP A 158 37.86 -5.27 7.84
C TRP A 158 38.78 -6.47 7.57
N ASP A 159 38.88 -7.42 8.50
CA ASP A 159 39.62 -8.67 8.28
C ASP A 159 38.81 -9.73 7.54
N PHE A 160 39.04 -9.87 6.24
CA PHE A 160 38.32 -10.85 5.38
C PHE A 160 38.61 -12.31 5.80
N LYS A 161 39.79 -12.62 6.35
CA LYS A 161 40.09 -13.99 6.84
C LYS A 161 39.31 -14.31 8.11
N ALA A 162 39.10 -13.33 8.97
CA ALA A 162 38.21 -13.48 10.12
C ALA A 162 36.77 -13.68 9.70
N TRP A 163 36.33 -13.04 8.61
CA TRP A 163 35.00 -13.24 8.01
C TRP A 163 34.73 -14.69 7.62
N LEU A 164 35.66 -15.33 6.94
CA LEU A 164 35.51 -16.74 6.54
C LEU A 164 35.43 -17.70 7.75
N LYS A 165 35.89 -17.27 8.93
CA LYS A 165 35.74 -18.03 10.19
C LYS A 165 34.41 -17.81 10.89
N GLU A 166 33.68 -16.75 10.58
CA GLU A 166 32.35 -16.42 11.14
C GLU A 166 31.23 -17.25 10.46
N LYS A 167 31.21 -18.52 10.76
CA LYS A 167 30.24 -19.51 10.20
C LYS A 167 28.78 -19.03 10.28
N TYR A 168 28.46 -18.17 11.25
CA TYR A 168 27.11 -17.70 11.48
C TYR A 168 26.65 -16.67 10.43
N LEU A 169 27.44 -15.60 10.21
CA LEU A 169 27.08 -14.58 9.22
C LEU A 169 27.11 -15.15 7.79
N ILE A 170 28.04 -16.07 7.51
CA ILE A 170 28.06 -16.81 6.24
C ILE A 170 26.74 -17.58 6.05
N LYS A 171 26.27 -18.26 7.08
CA LYS A 171 24.97 -18.95 7.02
C LYS A 171 23.83 -17.99 6.70
N LEU A 172 23.77 -16.83 7.33
CA LEU A 172 22.72 -15.84 7.02
C LEU A 172 22.78 -15.40 5.56
N ILE A 173 23.97 -15.08 5.04
CA ILE A 173 24.15 -14.73 3.63
C ILE A 173 23.69 -15.86 2.71
N VAL A 174 24.11 -17.10 2.98
CA VAL A 174 23.73 -18.26 2.17
C VAL A 174 22.19 -18.47 2.19
N TRP A 175 21.56 -18.42 3.38
CA TRP A 175 20.10 -18.58 3.47
C TRP A 175 19.35 -17.45 2.80
N THR A 176 19.82 -16.20 2.91
CA THR A 176 19.26 -15.05 2.18
C THR A 176 19.36 -15.28 0.67
N PHE A 177 20.52 -15.71 0.18
CA PHE A 177 20.75 -15.98 -1.24
C PHE A 177 19.88 -17.11 -1.76
N VAL A 178 19.81 -18.24 -1.07
CA VAL A 178 18.95 -19.38 -1.42
C VAL A 178 17.48 -18.96 -1.42
N GLY A 179 17.02 -18.27 -0.37
CA GLY A 179 15.64 -17.76 -0.30
C GLY A 179 15.29 -16.81 -1.44
N THR A 180 16.23 -15.94 -1.82
CA THR A 180 16.08 -15.02 -2.94
C THR A 180 15.91 -15.77 -4.27
N ILE A 181 16.82 -16.72 -4.58
CA ILE A 181 16.75 -17.50 -5.82
C ILE A 181 15.44 -18.29 -5.89
N VAL A 182 15.12 -19.04 -4.84
CA VAL A 182 13.90 -19.86 -4.80
C VAL A 182 12.65 -18.98 -4.92
N GLY A 183 12.63 -17.83 -4.26
CA GLY A 183 11.52 -16.87 -4.34
C GLY A 183 11.36 -16.25 -5.73
N LEU A 184 12.45 -15.88 -6.40
CA LEU A 184 12.41 -15.35 -7.77
C LEU A 184 11.97 -16.40 -8.79
N ILE A 185 12.39 -17.67 -8.61
CA ILE A 185 11.87 -18.78 -9.41
C ILE A 185 10.37 -18.93 -9.15
N GLY A 186 9.95 -18.93 -7.88
CA GLY A 186 8.55 -18.95 -7.49
C GLY A 186 7.73 -17.82 -8.12
N TYR A 187 8.25 -16.59 -8.14
CA TYR A 187 7.64 -15.46 -8.83
C TYR A 187 7.40 -15.75 -10.32
N LYS A 188 8.44 -16.21 -11.03
CA LYS A 188 8.31 -16.55 -12.45
C LYS A 188 7.29 -17.69 -12.71
N VAL A 189 7.28 -18.70 -11.84
CA VAL A 189 6.30 -19.81 -11.93
C VAL A 189 4.88 -19.30 -11.72
N ILE A 190 4.67 -18.44 -10.70
CA ILE A 190 3.35 -17.83 -10.45
C ILE A 190 2.91 -17.00 -11.66
N CYS A 191 3.79 -16.16 -12.20
CA CYS A 191 3.50 -15.37 -13.40
C CYS A 191 3.12 -16.26 -14.60
N ALA A 192 3.83 -17.36 -14.82
CA ALA A 192 3.55 -18.29 -15.91
C ALA A 192 2.20 -19.00 -15.73
N ILE A 193 1.85 -19.40 -14.50
CA ILE A 193 0.59 -20.10 -14.21
C ILE A 193 -0.62 -19.14 -14.28
N THR A 194 -0.43 -17.89 -13.83
CA THR A 194 -1.52 -16.92 -13.75
C THR A 194 -1.69 -16.10 -15.03
N GLY A 195 -0.81 -16.26 -16.01
CA GLY A 195 -0.79 -15.42 -17.22
C GLY A 195 -0.42 -13.95 -16.91
N PHE A 196 0.12 -13.68 -15.72
CA PHE A 196 0.48 -12.36 -15.30
C PHE A 196 1.63 -11.81 -16.14
N ASN A 197 1.30 -10.94 -17.07
CA ASN A 197 2.27 -10.16 -17.81
C ASN A 197 2.45 -8.81 -17.12
N ASN A 198 3.65 -8.58 -16.63
CA ASN A 198 4.02 -7.31 -15.99
C ASN A 198 4.23 -6.22 -17.08
N VAL A 199 3.22 -6.01 -17.92
CA VAL A 199 3.27 -5.07 -19.05
C VAL A 199 3.38 -3.61 -18.61
N MET A 200 3.00 -3.31 -17.36
CA MET A 200 3.03 -1.95 -16.84
C MET A 200 4.41 -1.48 -16.39
N PHE A 201 5.41 -2.35 -16.32
CA PHE A 201 6.70 -2.01 -15.75
C PHE A 201 7.84 -2.18 -16.77
N ASN A 202 7.81 -1.43 -17.86
CA ASN A 202 9.03 -1.12 -18.57
C ASN A 202 9.85 -0.20 -17.66
N ILE A 203 10.65 -0.82 -16.78
CA ILE A 203 11.59 -0.10 -15.92
C ILE A 203 12.73 0.34 -16.82
N GLY A 204 12.62 1.55 -17.38
CA GLY A 204 13.71 2.26 -18.03
C GLY A 204 14.27 3.32 -17.08
N ILE A 205 15.52 3.69 -17.28
CA ILE A 205 16.06 4.91 -16.68
C ILE A 205 15.50 6.09 -17.48
N LEU A 206 14.92 7.05 -16.79
CA LEU A 206 14.36 8.27 -17.37
C LEU A 206 15.46 9.15 -17.98
N ASP A 207 15.10 9.99 -18.89
CA ASP A 207 16.02 11.01 -19.39
C ASP A 207 16.33 12.07 -18.32
N PRO A 208 17.42 12.86 -18.46
CA PRO A 208 17.84 13.83 -17.44
C PRO A 208 16.80 14.90 -17.09
N VAL A 209 15.94 15.29 -18.04
CA VAL A 209 14.90 16.31 -17.83
C VAL A 209 13.77 15.68 -16.99
N GLU A 210 13.36 14.49 -17.34
CA GLU A 210 12.37 13.73 -16.57
C GLU A 210 12.86 13.40 -15.16
N ILE A 211 14.13 13.01 -14.98
CA ILE A 211 14.73 12.79 -13.66
C ILE A 211 14.60 14.05 -12.79
N SER A 212 14.91 15.22 -13.33
CA SER A 212 14.77 16.50 -12.61
C SER A 212 13.33 16.74 -12.15
N ASN A 213 12.36 16.50 -13.02
CA ASN A 213 10.95 16.65 -12.69
C ASN A 213 10.52 15.62 -11.64
N HIS A 214 10.91 14.36 -11.81
CA HIS A 214 10.61 13.28 -10.86
C HIS A 214 11.20 13.51 -9.47
N PHE A 215 12.35 14.13 -9.36
CA PHE A 215 12.93 14.51 -8.07
C PHE A 215 11.94 15.35 -7.25
N PHE A 216 11.37 16.40 -7.81
CA PHE A 216 10.38 17.23 -7.12
C PHE A 216 9.06 16.50 -6.87
N ILE A 217 8.61 15.68 -7.84
CA ILE A 217 7.39 14.88 -7.70
C ILE A 217 7.49 13.91 -6.53
N VAL A 218 8.63 13.21 -6.35
CA VAL A 218 8.84 12.25 -5.26
C VAL A 218 8.76 12.93 -3.89
N PHE A 219 9.36 14.09 -3.72
CA PHE A 219 9.22 14.89 -2.48
C PHE A 219 7.78 15.36 -2.27
N GLY A 220 7.09 15.78 -3.34
CA GLY A 220 5.67 16.09 -3.29
C GLY A 220 4.81 14.90 -2.84
N LYS A 221 5.09 13.70 -3.36
CA LYS A 221 4.42 12.45 -2.94
C LYS A 221 4.74 12.07 -1.49
N MET A 222 5.94 12.34 -1.01
CA MET A 222 6.28 12.15 0.40
C MET A 222 5.47 13.07 1.32
N TRP A 223 5.33 14.35 0.97
CA TRP A 223 4.49 15.28 1.72
C TRP A 223 3.02 14.87 1.66
N GLN A 224 2.53 14.45 0.51
CA GLN A 224 1.17 13.96 0.33
C GLN A 224 0.88 12.73 1.19
N LEU A 225 1.83 11.76 1.27
CA LEU A 225 1.70 10.59 2.13
C LEU A 225 1.53 10.98 3.61
N LEU A 226 2.22 12.04 4.02
CA LEU A 226 2.23 12.54 5.39
C LEU A 226 1.11 13.55 5.68
N GLY A 227 0.17 13.72 4.74
CA GLY A 227 -1.02 14.54 4.93
C GLY A 227 -0.78 16.04 4.85
N VAL A 228 0.30 16.47 4.21
CA VAL A 228 0.50 17.88 3.90
C VAL A 228 -0.46 18.28 2.79
N GLU A 229 -1.36 19.18 3.09
CA GLU A 229 -2.38 19.69 2.18
C GLU A 229 -2.00 21.08 1.65
N ALA A 230 -2.34 21.35 0.40
CA ALA A 230 -2.16 22.70 -0.14
C ALA A 230 -3.06 23.69 0.60
N THR A 231 -2.50 24.79 1.07
CA THR A 231 -3.23 25.85 1.77
C THR A 231 -3.02 27.18 1.09
N THR A 232 -4.06 27.99 1.08
CA THR A 232 -4.01 29.38 0.53
C THR A 232 -3.75 30.41 1.61
N LYS A 233 -3.86 30.04 2.88
CA LYS A 233 -3.70 30.92 4.06
C LYS A 233 -2.48 30.50 4.88
N LEU A 234 -1.60 31.44 5.18
CA LEU A 234 -0.34 31.18 5.87
C LEU A 234 -0.50 30.86 7.36
N PHE A 235 -1.52 31.40 8.01
CA PHE A 235 -1.73 31.33 9.46
C PHE A 235 -3.10 30.77 9.84
N ASP A 236 -3.57 29.74 9.16
CA ASP A 236 -4.71 28.98 9.62
C ASP A 236 -4.27 27.70 10.33
N LEU A 237 -5.23 27.01 10.95
CA LEU A 237 -4.96 25.78 11.70
C LEU A 237 -4.39 24.67 10.83
N VAL A 238 -4.81 24.60 9.56
CA VAL A 238 -4.33 23.61 8.59
C VAL A 238 -2.87 23.88 8.23
N SER A 239 -2.51 25.14 8.00
CA SER A 239 -1.11 25.52 7.69
C SER A 239 -0.18 25.24 8.87
N ILE A 240 -0.62 25.53 10.10
CA ILE A 240 0.16 25.21 11.32
C ILE A 240 0.31 23.70 11.47
N SER A 241 -0.76 22.94 11.26
CA SER A 241 -0.73 21.48 11.29
C SER A 241 0.24 20.92 10.23
N ASN A 242 0.18 21.42 9.00
CA ASN A 242 1.09 21.05 7.92
C ASN A 242 2.55 21.30 8.31
N CYS A 243 2.87 22.46 8.89
CA CYS A 243 4.23 22.77 9.33
C CYS A 243 4.72 21.78 10.39
N ILE A 244 3.89 21.46 11.39
CA ILE A 244 4.25 20.49 12.43
C ILE A 244 4.48 19.11 11.83
N VAL A 245 3.60 18.65 10.95
CA VAL A 245 3.73 17.35 10.28
C VAL A 245 4.98 17.31 9.40
N MET A 246 5.28 18.38 8.65
CA MET A 246 6.47 18.48 7.83
C MET A 246 7.76 18.40 8.66
N VAL A 247 7.83 19.14 9.77
CA VAL A 247 8.99 19.09 10.67
C VAL A 247 9.16 17.67 11.23
N PHE A 248 8.09 17.06 11.67
CA PHE A 248 8.11 15.69 12.20
C PHE A 248 8.54 14.69 11.15
N ALA A 249 8.04 14.80 9.92
CA ALA A 249 8.42 13.99 8.80
C ALA A 249 9.90 14.11 8.43
N VAL A 250 10.44 15.34 8.43
CA VAL A 250 11.87 15.57 8.20
C VAL A 250 12.72 14.92 9.30
N ILE A 251 12.28 15.04 10.55
CA ILE A 251 12.99 14.43 11.68
C ILE A 251 13.04 12.91 11.52
N ILE A 252 11.89 12.26 11.28
CA ILE A 252 11.82 10.79 11.18
C ILE A 252 12.53 10.26 9.94
N ASN A 253 12.34 10.89 8.78
CA ASN A 253 12.81 10.31 7.53
C ASN A 253 14.25 10.72 7.16
N PHE A 254 14.77 11.80 7.72
CA PHE A 254 16.12 12.28 7.37
C PHE A 254 17.03 12.49 8.57
N VAL A 255 16.57 13.25 9.59
CA VAL A 255 17.46 13.63 10.69
C VAL A 255 17.87 12.42 11.53
N ILE A 256 16.91 11.66 12.03
CA ILE A 256 17.19 10.48 12.87
C ILE A 256 18.01 9.44 12.11
N PRO A 257 17.65 9.02 10.89
CA PRO A 257 18.45 8.12 10.09
C PRO A 257 19.90 8.57 9.90
N ILE A 258 20.14 9.85 9.59
CA ILE A 258 21.49 10.40 9.42
C ILE A 258 22.26 10.40 10.74
N VAL A 259 21.62 10.82 11.84
CA VAL A 259 22.26 10.84 13.17
C VAL A 259 22.65 9.42 13.59
N MET A 260 21.75 8.45 13.43
CA MET A 260 22.01 7.05 13.73
C MET A 260 23.16 6.49 12.90
N MET A 261 23.22 6.83 11.61
CA MET A 261 24.34 6.42 10.74
C MET A 261 25.67 7.03 11.19
N LYS A 262 25.69 8.31 11.56
CA LYS A 262 26.91 8.97 12.09
C LYS A 262 27.38 8.33 13.40
N ARG A 263 26.44 7.89 14.23
CA ARG A 263 26.72 7.28 15.54
C ARG A 263 26.77 5.74 15.48
N LEU A 264 26.87 5.14 14.30
CA LEU A 264 26.75 3.70 14.09
C LEU A 264 27.73 2.87 14.96
N LYS A 265 28.97 3.38 15.16
CA LYS A 265 30.00 2.73 15.98
C LYS A 265 29.73 2.85 17.50
N GLU A 266 28.93 3.81 17.92
CA GLU A 266 28.55 4.01 19.33
C GLU A 266 27.41 3.08 19.76
N ILE A 267 26.71 2.47 18.79
CA ILE A 267 25.59 1.57 19.03
C ILE A 267 26.13 0.20 19.45
N GLU A 268 25.81 -0.22 20.67
CA GLU A 268 26.28 -1.52 21.19
C GLU A 268 25.50 -2.71 20.58
N SER A 269 24.21 -2.53 20.29
CA SER A 269 23.34 -3.60 19.77
C SER A 269 23.63 -3.91 18.30
N PRO A 270 24.12 -5.13 17.96
CA PRO A 270 24.35 -5.53 16.58
C PRO A 270 23.08 -5.50 15.72
N TYR A 271 21.93 -5.78 16.35
CA TYR A 271 20.65 -5.70 15.67
C TYR A 271 20.31 -4.26 15.28
N ILE A 272 20.55 -3.29 16.14
CA ILE A 272 20.29 -1.87 15.83
C ILE A 272 21.29 -1.34 14.81
N GLN A 273 22.58 -1.74 14.89
CA GLN A 273 23.55 -1.43 13.83
C GLN A 273 23.08 -1.96 12.47
N TYR A 274 22.61 -3.21 12.44
CA TYR A 274 21.99 -3.80 11.25
C TYR A 274 20.80 -2.98 10.76
N LEU A 275 19.86 -2.67 11.65
CA LEU A 275 18.63 -1.93 11.33
C LEU A 275 18.95 -0.56 10.72
N VAL A 276 19.94 0.16 11.24
CA VAL A 276 20.37 1.46 10.69
C VAL A 276 20.83 1.31 9.25
N VAL A 277 21.75 0.39 8.98
CA VAL A 277 22.31 0.21 7.63
C VAL A 277 21.24 -0.31 6.67
N PHE A 278 20.44 -1.28 7.10
CA PHE A 278 19.34 -1.84 6.32
C PHE A 278 18.34 -0.75 5.91
N THR A 279 17.87 0.04 6.88
CA THR A 279 16.91 1.12 6.65
C THR A 279 17.47 2.18 5.71
N GLN A 280 18.72 2.64 5.92
CA GLN A 280 19.32 3.65 5.07
C GLN A 280 19.50 3.15 3.63
N THR A 281 20.00 1.93 3.46
CA THR A 281 20.17 1.36 2.12
C THR A 281 18.82 1.19 1.42
N SER A 282 17.78 0.74 2.14
CA SER A 282 16.43 0.63 1.61
C SER A 282 15.85 1.99 1.21
N ASN A 283 16.02 3.02 2.04
CA ASN A 283 15.58 4.38 1.76
C ASN A 283 16.23 4.94 0.49
N VAL A 284 17.56 4.81 0.39
CA VAL A 284 18.32 5.29 -0.78
C VAL A 284 17.88 4.57 -2.05
N LEU A 285 17.73 3.25 -2.01
CA LEU A 285 17.30 2.47 -3.18
C LEU A 285 15.84 2.75 -3.55
N THR A 286 14.95 2.96 -2.58
CA THR A 286 13.56 3.33 -2.84
C THR A 286 13.48 4.71 -3.50
N MET A 287 14.18 5.70 -2.96
CA MET A 287 14.25 7.05 -3.55
C MET A 287 14.90 7.02 -4.94
N PHE A 288 15.98 6.26 -5.11
CA PHE A 288 16.62 6.07 -6.41
C PHE A 288 15.62 5.52 -7.44
N MET A 289 14.92 4.44 -7.10
CA MET A 289 13.94 3.82 -8.00
C MET A 289 12.82 4.79 -8.37
N MET A 290 12.31 5.57 -7.43
CA MET A 290 11.25 6.53 -7.68
C MET A 290 11.71 7.71 -8.55
N ILE A 291 12.92 8.21 -8.32
CA ILE A 291 13.46 9.37 -9.06
C ILE A 291 13.92 8.97 -10.46
N PHE A 292 14.66 7.87 -10.58
CA PHE A 292 15.32 7.50 -11.83
C PHE A 292 14.52 6.56 -12.73
N CYS A 293 13.57 5.80 -12.17
CA CYS A 293 12.78 4.83 -12.94
C CYS A 293 11.31 5.24 -13.16
N GLY A 294 10.94 6.46 -12.80
CA GLY A 294 9.62 7.02 -13.12
C GLY A 294 8.44 6.56 -12.25
N TYR A 295 8.71 5.87 -11.15
CA TYR A 295 7.67 5.38 -10.24
C TYR A 295 7.45 6.31 -9.06
N ALA A 296 6.70 7.38 -9.23
CA ALA A 296 6.49 8.40 -8.20
C ALA A 296 5.09 8.31 -7.56
N GLU A 297 4.73 7.17 -7.00
CA GLU A 297 3.48 7.02 -6.22
C GLU A 297 3.74 7.02 -4.72
N ALA A 298 2.95 7.77 -3.95
CA ALA A 298 3.10 7.93 -2.50
C ALA A 298 3.13 6.58 -1.74
N ARG A 299 2.37 5.61 -2.21
CA ARG A 299 2.27 4.26 -1.62
C ARG A 299 3.59 3.48 -1.61
N TYR A 300 4.50 3.75 -2.53
CA TYR A 300 5.81 3.07 -2.57
C TYR A 300 6.77 3.55 -1.48
N LEU A 301 6.47 4.68 -0.83
CA LEU A 301 7.23 5.20 0.31
C LEU A 301 6.84 4.55 1.64
N ILE A 302 5.75 3.80 1.71
CA ILE A 302 5.25 3.21 2.96
C ILE A 302 6.26 2.27 3.63
N PRO A 303 6.92 1.32 2.93
CA PRO A 303 7.96 0.49 3.55
C PRO A 303 9.13 1.30 4.11
N MET A 304 9.56 2.34 3.38
CA MET A 304 10.59 3.29 3.84
C MET A 304 10.15 3.98 5.14
N TYR A 305 8.96 4.52 5.14
CA TYR A 305 8.41 5.23 6.29
C TYR A 305 8.30 4.32 7.53
N MET A 306 7.83 3.10 7.32
CA MET A 306 7.72 2.09 8.37
C MET A 306 9.06 1.74 9.00
N MET A 307 10.09 1.50 8.19
CA MET A 307 11.44 1.22 8.68
C MET A 307 12.01 2.41 9.46
N ASN A 308 11.73 3.63 9.02
CA ASN A 308 12.12 4.84 9.72
C ASN A 308 11.40 4.99 11.07
N ILE A 309 10.15 4.54 11.21
CA ILE A 309 9.43 4.49 12.50
C ILE A 309 10.14 3.55 13.48
N ILE A 310 10.48 2.34 13.04
CA ILE A 310 11.21 1.37 13.87
C ILE A 310 12.58 1.95 14.29
N LEU A 311 13.27 2.60 13.36
CA LEU A 311 14.55 3.25 13.63
C LEU A 311 14.40 4.44 14.58
N CYS A 312 13.34 5.23 14.45
CA CYS A 312 13.02 6.34 15.35
C CYS A 312 12.79 5.84 16.78
N ALA A 313 12.03 4.77 16.96
CA ALA A 313 11.82 4.16 18.27
C ALA A 313 13.14 3.63 18.86
N ALA A 314 14.00 3.03 18.03
CA ALA A 314 15.33 2.61 18.44
C ALA A 314 16.20 3.82 18.90
N TYR A 315 16.18 4.92 18.15
CA TYR A 315 16.88 6.15 18.51
C TYR A 315 16.40 6.73 19.85
N ILE A 316 15.10 6.84 20.03
CA ILE A 316 14.49 7.35 21.27
C ILE A 316 14.96 6.50 22.46
N TYR A 317 14.97 5.19 22.30
CA TYR A 317 15.33 4.27 23.36
C TYR A 317 16.84 4.29 23.65
N GLU A 318 17.69 4.18 22.63
CA GLU A 318 19.15 4.06 22.79
C GLU A 318 19.81 5.37 23.22
N PHE A 319 19.34 6.51 22.74
CA PHE A 319 20.00 7.79 22.95
C PHE A 319 19.20 8.78 23.79
N HIS A 320 17.89 8.84 23.60
CA HIS A 320 17.07 9.84 24.27
C HIS A 320 16.80 9.48 25.74
N PHE A 321 16.49 8.22 26.04
CA PHE A 321 16.21 7.78 27.40
C PHE A 321 17.47 7.57 28.25
N GLN A 322 18.63 7.34 27.65
CA GLN A 322 19.88 7.22 28.39
C GLN A 322 20.32 8.56 29.00
N GLU A 323 20.06 9.67 28.32
CA GLU A 323 20.26 11.01 28.84
C GLU A 323 18.99 11.49 29.59
N TYR A 324 18.69 10.89 30.74
CA TYR A 324 17.43 11.19 31.47
C TYR A 324 17.32 12.67 31.83
N LYS A 325 16.47 13.40 31.07
CA LYS A 325 16.01 14.74 31.37
C LYS A 325 14.48 14.75 31.27
N PRO A 326 13.74 14.88 32.38
CA PRO A 326 12.26 14.76 32.39
C PRO A 326 11.56 15.64 31.36
N TRP A 327 12.08 16.84 31.11
CA TRP A 327 11.49 17.76 30.14
C TRP A 327 11.53 17.25 28.71
N LYS A 328 12.55 16.44 28.32
CA LYS A 328 12.63 15.83 26.99
C LYS A 328 11.45 14.87 26.77
N ASN A 329 11.07 14.10 27.79
CA ASN A 329 9.92 13.20 27.71
C ASN A 329 8.60 13.95 27.60
N ILE A 330 8.47 15.08 28.30
CA ILE A 330 7.29 15.95 28.20
C ILE A 330 7.17 16.52 26.77
N VAL A 331 8.28 17.00 26.21
CA VAL A 331 8.32 17.52 24.84
C VAL A 331 7.97 16.41 23.84
N LEU A 332 8.56 15.22 23.97
CA LEU A 332 8.25 14.08 23.08
C LEU A 332 6.78 13.68 23.18
N ALA A 333 6.26 13.52 24.39
CA ALA A 333 4.85 13.22 24.60
C ALA A 333 3.93 14.31 24.02
N GLY A 334 4.29 15.58 24.21
CA GLY A 334 3.58 16.71 23.62
C GLY A 334 3.55 16.65 22.10
N ILE A 335 4.68 16.38 21.44
CA ILE A 335 4.75 16.23 19.99
C ILE A 335 3.86 15.07 19.52
N LEU A 336 3.96 13.90 20.17
CA LEU A 336 3.18 12.71 19.79
C LEU A 336 1.67 12.96 19.96
N ILE A 337 1.25 13.53 21.10
CA ILE A 337 -0.17 13.85 21.37
C ILE A 337 -0.67 14.88 20.36
N THR A 338 0.11 15.94 20.10
CA THR A 338 -0.28 16.97 19.14
C THR A 338 -0.41 16.39 17.74
N SER A 339 0.58 15.61 17.28
CA SER A 339 0.54 14.95 15.96
C SER A 339 -0.66 14.03 15.85
N PHE A 340 -0.93 13.21 16.87
CA PHE A 340 -2.11 12.33 16.88
C PHE A 340 -3.41 13.13 16.81
N THR A 341 -3.55 14.16 17.65
CA THR A 341 -4.78 14.97 17.73
C THR A 341 -5.04 15.70 16.40
N LEU A 342 -4.01 16.33 15.83
CA LEU A 342 -4.14 17.06 14.56
C LEU A 342 -4.49 16.14 13.38
N ASN A 343 -4.01 14.92 13.39
CA ASN A 343 -4.21 13.97 12.32
C ASN A 343 -5.37 12.97 12.57
N ALA A 344 -6.00 13.01 13.75
CA ALA A 344 -7.15 12.15 14.08
C ALA A 344 -8.31 12.30 13.08
N LYS A 345 -8.41 13.46 12.40
CA LYS A 345 -9.36 13.68 11.28
C LYS A 345 -9.34 12.57 10.22
N TYR A 346 -8.16 12.04 9.92
CA TYR A 346 -8.01 11.01 8.91
C TYR A 346 -8.59 9.65 9.32
N TYR A 347 -8.60 9.33 10.62
CA TYR A 347 -9.27 8.13 11.11
C TYR A 347 -10.79 8.24 11.08
N PHE A 348 -11.30 9.44 11.32
CA PHE A 348 -12.73 9.68 11.48
C PHE A 348 -13.34 10.36 10.25
N ALA A 349 -12.58 10.51 9.17
CA ALA A 349 -12.96 11.30 7.99
C ALA A 349 -13.50 12.69 8.38
N MET A 350 -12.90 13.29 9.42
CA MET A 350 -13.36 14.55 9.98
C MET A 350 -12.86 15.73 9.16
N ASP A 351 -13.77 16.60 8.80
CA ASP A 351 -13.44 17.93 8.29
C ASP A 351 -13.31 18.91 9.45
N TYR A 352 -12.11 19.41 9.74
CA TYR A 352 -11.88 20.35 10.84
C TYR A 352 -12.66 21.65 10.70
N HIS A 353 -12.94 22.11 9.47
CA HIS A 353 -13.77 23.29 9.26
C HIS A 353 -15.21 23.05 9.71
N LYS A 354 -15.73 21.83 9.53
CA LYS A 354 -17.03 21.42 10.06
C LYS A 354 -17.00 21.17 11.56
N PHE A 355 -15.85 20.72 12.10
CA PHE A 355 -15.65 20.51 13.52
C PHE A 355 -15.77 21.81 14.31
N LEU A 356 -15.06 22.83 13.91
CA LEU A 356 -15.08 24.14 14.57
C LEU A 356 -16.44 24.85 14.45
N ASN A 357 -17.26 24.49 13.48
CA ASN A 357 -18.60 25.03 13.24
C ASN A 357 -19.75 24.25 13.93
N GLY A 358 -19.45 23.36 14.86
CA GLY A 358 -20.47 22.74 15.74
C GLY A 358 -21.25 21.53 15.16
N ASN A 359 -20.98 21.09 13.94
CA ASN A 359 -21.69 19.97 13.32
C ASN A 359 -21.05 18.58 13.55
N THR A 360 -20.10 18.49 14.45
CA THR A 360 -19.11 17.41 14.53
C THR A 360 -19.62 16.11 15.11
N MET A 361 -20.45 16.17 16.15
CA MET A 361 -20.87 14.95 16.83
C MET A 361 -21.74 14.07 15.93
N LYS A 362 -22.54 14.69 15.07
CA LYS A 362 -23.34 13.93 14.07
C LYS A 362 -22.48 13.24 13.03
N THR A 363 -21.37 13.87 12.60
CA THR A 363 -20.46 13.32 11.58
C THR A 363 -19.57 12.21 12.16
N LEU A 364 -19.18 12.28 13.42
CA LEU A 364 -18.43 11.23 14.12
C LEU A 364 -19.20 9.91 14.24
N PHE A 365 -20.50 9.98 14.47
CA PHE A 365 -21.36 8.81 14.65
C PHE A 365 -22.10 8.39 13.36
N HIS A 366 -22.05 9.21 12.30
CA HIS A 366 -22.61 8.92 10.99
C HIS A 366 -21.60 9.28 9.88
N PRO A 367 -20.46 8.60 9.82
CA PRO A 367 -19.35 8.98 8.94
C PRO A 367 -19.65 8.81 7.44
N HIS A 368 -20.73 8.13 7.04
CA HIS A 368 -20.88 7.65 5.67
C HIS A 368 -21.97 8.37 4.90
N THR A 369 -21.65 9.55 4.36
CA THR A 369 -22.39 10.15 3.25
C THR A 369 -22.36 9.21 2.03
N GLU A 370 -21.27 8.47 1.83
CA GLU A 370 -21.15 7.50 0.74
C GLU A 370 -22.10 6.33 0.87
N ASP A 371 -22.38 5.79 2.07
CA ASP A 371 -23.35 4.69 2.23
C ASP A 371 -24.76 5.10 1.80
N LYS A 372 -25.16 6.35 2.02
CA LYS A 372 -26.44 6.87 1.57
C LYS A 372 -26.49 7.02 0.05
N ILE A 373 -25.36 7.45 -0.54
CA ILE A 373 -25.23 7.59 -2.00
C ILE A 373 -25.30 6.20 -2.64
N VAL A 374 -24.49 5.26 -2.15
CA VAL A 374 -24.45 3.87 -2.63
C VAL A 374 -25.83 3.23 -2.51
N LYS A 375 -26.53 3.43 -1.39
CA LYS A 375 -27.89 2.91 -1.18
C LYS A 375 -28.87 3.49 -2.20
N LYS A 376 -28.84 4.80 -2.45
CA LYS A 376 -29.66 5.44 -3.49
C LYS A 376 -29.38 4.87 -4.87
N VAL A 377 -28.09 4.67 -5.21
CA VAL A 377 -27.72 4.05 -6.49
C VAL A 377 -28.32 2.66 -6.62
N PHE A 378 -28.27 1.84 -5.56
CA PHE A 378 -28.86 0.50 -5.62
C PHE A 378 -30.37 0.53 -5.72
N GLU A 379 -31.06 1.40 -4.97
CA GLU A 379 -32.51 1.58 -5.07
C GLU A 379 -32.91 1.97 -6.49
N GLU A 380 -32.17 2.86 -7.16
CA GLU A 380 -32.40 3.28 -8.54
C GLU A 380 -32.12 2.17 -9.55
N LEU A 381 -31.08 1.38 -9.36
CA LEU A 381 -30.76 0.23 -10.23
C LEU A 381 -31.76 -0.91 -10.05
N GLU A 382 -32.16 -1.24 -8.82
CA GLU A 382 -33.17 -2.26 -8.52
C GLU A 382 -34.55 -1.86 -9.10
N HIS A 383 -34.93 -0.58 -8.96
CA HIS A 383 -36.18 -0.07 -9.53
C HIS A 383 -36.28 -0.24 -11.07
N ARG A 384 -35.10 -0.23 -11.76
CA ARG A 384 -34.98 -0.40 -13.21
C ARG A 384 -34.71 -1.82 -13.64
N ASP A 385 -34.59 -2.73 -12.68
CA ASP A 385 -34.20 -4.13 -12.91
C ASP A 385 -32.89 -4.26 -13.67
N VAL A 386 -31.83 -3.58 -13.13
CA VAL A 386 -30.49 -3.57 -13.72
C VAL A 386 -29.49 -4.09 -12.70
N HIS A 387 -28.88 -5.24 -12.98
CA HIS A 387 -27.99 -5.95 -12.05
C HIS A 387 -26.54 -6.04 -12.52
N TYR A 388 -26.22 -5.42 -13.64
CA TYR A 388 -24.86 -5.44 -14.21
C TYR A 388 -24.56 -4.14 -14.95
N GLY A 389 -23.29 -3.74 -14.93
CA GLY A 389 -22.85 -2.59 -15.70
C GLY A 389 -21.40 -2.24 -15.48
N PHE A 390 -21.00 -1.07 -15.96
CA PHE A 390 -19.63 -0.58 -15.98
C PHE A 390 -19.49 0.64 -15.09
N ALA A 391 -18.43 0.66 -14.30
CA ALA A 391 -18.08 1.80 -13.46
C ALA A 391 -16.56 2.08 -13.51
N PRO A 392 -16.13 3.33 -13.20
CA PRO A 392 -14.73 3.63 -13.01
C PRO A 392 -14.06 2.67 -12.01
N PHE A 393 -12.81 2.30 -12.26
CA PHE A 393 -12.09 1.25 -11.51
C PHE A 393 -12.26 1.34 -10.00
N TRP A 394 -12.00 2.50 -9.39
CA TRP A 394 -12.08 2.66 -7.94
C TRP A 394 -13.51 2.58 -7.39
N ARG A 395 -14.51 2.90 -8.20
CA ARG A 395 -15.92 2.82 -7.83
C ARG A 395 -16.47 1.40 -7.97
N SER A 396 -16.05 0.69 -9.04
CA SER A 396 -16.57 -0.66 -9.33
C SER A 396 -16.40 -1.61 -8.15
N PHE A 397 -15.25 -1.65 -7.50
CA PHE A 397 -14.99 -2.54 -6.36
C PHE A 397 -15.79 -2.15 -5.12
N SER A 398 -15.80 -0.87 -4.76
CA SER A 398 -16.50 -0.41 -3.57
C SER A 398 -18.00 -0.62 -3.68
N TYR A 399 -18.57 -0.38 -4.86
CA TYR A 399 -20.00 -0.59 -5.10
C TYR A 399 -20.36 -2.07 -5.19
N MET A 400 -19.54 -2.90 -5.83
CA MET A 400 -19.75 -4.35 -5.88
C MET A 400 -19.75 -4.95 -4.47
N MET A 401 -18.76 -4.60 -3.63
CA MET A 401 -18.71 -5.02 -2.23
C MET A 401 -19.92 -4.52 -1.42
N ALA A 402 -20.32 -3.26 -1.59
CA ALA A 402 -21.44 -2.68 -0.88
C ALA A 402 -22.77 -3.33 -1.28
N SER A 403 -22.89 -3.80 -2.54
CA SER A 403 -24.06 -4.59 -3.00
C SER A 403 -24.02 -6.05 -2.53
N ASN A 404 -22.96 -6.47 -1.85
CA ASN A 404 -22.71 -7.85 -1.49
C ASN A 404 -22.70 -8.77 -2.73
N SER A 405 -22.08 -8.29 -3.82
CA SER A 405 -21.99 -8.93 -5.14
C SER A 405 -23.34 -9.23 -5.80
N LYS A 406 -24.40 -8.55 -5.40
CA LYS A 406 -25.71 -8.67 -6.06
C LYS A 406 -25.77 -7.94 -7.40
N ILE A 407 -24.98 -6.86 -7.52
CA ILE A 407 -24.86 -6.07 -8.74
C ILE A 407 -23.42 -6.20 -9.23
N GLY A 408 -23.25 -6.62 -10.48
CA GLY A 408 -21.95 -6.73 -11.13
C GLY A 408 -21.46 -5.37 -11.63
N PHE A 409 -20.29 -4.93 -11.17
CA PHE A 409 -19.64 -3.70 -11.62
C PHE A 409 -18.32 -4.05 -12.32
N ALA A 410 -18.34 -4.07 -13.65
CA ALA A 410 -17.14 -4.20 -14.47
C ALA A 410 -16.34 -2.88 -14.47
N ALA A 411 -15.04 -2.95 -14.21
CA ALA A 411 -14.21 -1.76 -14.15
C ALA A 411 -13.82 -1.27 -15.54
N TYR A 412 -13.88 0.04 -15.77
CA TYR A 412 -13.30 0.68 -16.96
C TYR A 412 -12.35 1.82 -16.58
N ASP A 413 -11.42 2.16 -17.48
CA ASP A 413 -10.44 3.23 -17.25
C ASP A 413 -11.02 4.60 -17.60
N ALA A 414 -11.40 5.35 -16.60
CA ALA A 414 -11.93 6.71 -16.74
C ALA A 414 -10.84 7.79 -16.71
N THR A 415 -9.55 7.43 -16.71
CA THR A 415 -8.45 8.40 -16.49
C THR A 415 -8.10 9.26 -17.71
N LYS A 416 -8.55 8.90 -18.91
CA LYS A 416 -8.33 9.67 -20.14
C LYS A 416 -9.32 10.85 -20.22
N PRO A 417 -8.92 12.09 -19.92
CA PRO A 417 -9.88 13.18 -19.72
C PRO A 417 -10.42 13.82 -21.02
N THR A 418 -9.89 13.48 -22.17
CA THR A 418 -10.11 14.28 -23.40
C THR A 418 -10.60 13.48 -24.60
N VAL A 419 -10.77 12.17 -24.49
CA VAL A 419 -11.24 11.33 -25.59
C VAL A 419 -12.55 10.67 -25.16
N PRO A 420 -13.61 10.72 -26.00
CA PRO A 420 -14.83 9.97 -25.75
C PRO A 420 -14.47 8.49 -25.51
N TYR A 421 -15.07 7.90 -24.50
CA TYR A 421 -14.78 6.52 -24.12
C TYR A 421 -15.63 5.57 -24.96
N TYR A 422 -15.01 4.52 -25.53
CA TYR A 422 -15.67 3.49 -26.32
C TYR A 422 -15.48 2.12 -25.69
N PHE A 423 -16.49 1.30 -25.76
CA PHE A 423 -16.46 -0.10 -25.31
C PHE A 423 -16.37 -1.01 -26.56
N ASP A 424 -15.21 -1.64 -26.75
CA ASP A 424 -14.99 -2.61 -27.83
C ASP A 424 -14.60 -3.95 -27.23
N LYS A 425 -15.38 -5.01 -27.53
CA LYS A 425 -15.06 -6.37 -27.09
C LYS A 425 -13.74 -6.92 -27.63
N ASN A 426 -13.23 -6.35 -28.72
CA ASN A 426 -11.98 -6.74 -29.36
C ASN A 426 -10.79 -5.87 -28.91
N ASP A 427 -11.04 -4.73 -28.33
CA ASP A 427 -10.05 -3.81 -27.77
C ASP A 427 -10.26 -3.61 -26.26
N ILE A 428 -9.65 -4.49 -25.51
CA ILE A 428 -9.68 -4.47 -24.05
C ILE A 428 -8.67 -3.49 -23.42
N SER A 429 -8.00 -2.68 -24.22
CA SER A 429 -7.00 -1.71 -23.73
C SER A 429 -7.61 -0.68 -22.77
N ASN A 430 -8.90 -0.43 -22.88
CA ASN A 430 -9.65 0.50 -22.02
C ASN A 430 -10.26 -0.19 -20.78
N VAL A 431 -10.12 -1.49 -20.64
CA VAL A 431 -10.67 -2.24 -19.51
C VAL A 431 -9.57 -2.50 -18.50
N GLN A 432 -9.81 -2.14 -17.24
CA GLN A 432 -8.89 -2.45 -16.17
C GLN A 432 -9.18 -3.83 -15.57
N TYR A 433 -8.54 -4.86 -16.11
CA TYR A 433 -8.68 -6.25 -15.63
C TYR A 433 -8.01 -6.54 -14.29
N TYR A 434 -7.61 -5.54 -13.52
CA TYR A 434 -6.86 -5.78 -12.29
C TYR A 434 -7.77 -6.17 -11.13
N GLY A 435 -7.51 -7.34 -10.56
CA GLY A 435 -8.21 -7.80 -9.37
C GLY A 435 -9.66 -8.20 -9.60
N VAL A 436 -10.04 -8.52 -10.86
CA VAL A 436 -11.41 -8.90 -11.25
C VAL A 436 -11.46 -10.21 -12.01
N SER A 437 -12.61 -10.87 -12.00
CA SER A 437 -12.87 -12.00 -12.89
C SER A 437 -13.07 -11.52 -14.33
N SER A 438 -12.41 -12.18 -15.29
CA SER A 438 -12.67 -11.94 -16.71
C SER A 438 -14.12 -12.24 -17.11
N ASP A 439 -14.83 -12.99 -16.29
CA ASP A 439 -16.24 -13.31 -16.54
C ASP A 439 -17.12 -12.06 -16.48
N LEU A 440 -16.71 -11.01 -15.73
CA LEU A 440 -17.41 -9.72 -15.71
C LEU A 440 -17.39 -9.00 -17.07
N TYR A 441 -16.52 -9.39 -17.98
CA TYR A 441 -16.38 -8.73 -19.29
C TYR A 441 -16.87 -9.59 -20.45
N LYS A 442 -17.55 -10.71 -20.16
CA LYS A 442 -18.12 -11.61 -21.16
C LYS A 442 -19.60 -11.26 -21.38
N PRO A 443 -19.97 -10.68 -22.54
CA PRO A 443 -21.36 -10.31 -22.80
C PRO A 443 -22.33 -11.48 -22.67
N GLU A 444 -21.91 -12.68 -23.04
CA GLU A 444 -22.71 -13.90 -22.97
C GLU A 444 -23.12 -14.33 -21.56
N LEU A 445 -22.39 -13.87 -20.54
CA LEU A 445 -22.70 -14.14 -19.14
C LEU A 445 -23.56 -13.02 -18.50
N HIS A 446 -23.66 -11.88 -19.17
CA HIS A 446 -24.37 -10.68 -18.68
C HIS A 446 -25.31 -10.16 -19.75
N THR A 447 -26.29 -10.97 -20.11
CA THR A 447 -27.35 -10.63 -21.06
C THR A 447 -28.44 -9.76 -20.37
N GLY A 448 -29.08 -8.90 -21.14
CA GLY A 448 -30.13 -8.01 -20.65
C GLY A 448 -29.60 -6.61 -20.33
N LYS A 449 -30.40 -5.84 -19.59
CA LYS A 449 -30.08 -4.44 -19.29
C LYS A 449 -28.73 -4.28 -18.62
N CYS A 450 -27.99 -3.26 -19.04
CA CYS A 450 -26.76 -2.88 -18.36
C CYS A 450 -26.71 -1.37 -18.11
N PHE A 451 -25.83 -0.95 -17.21
CA PHE A 451 -25.58 0.46 -16.97
C PHE A 451 -24.11 0.85 -17.25
N VAL A 452 -23.91 2.14 -17.49
CA VAL A 452 -22.59 2.77 -17.46
C VAL A 452 -22.63 3.95 -16.50
N MET A 453 -21.80 3.90 -15.47
CA MET A 453 -21.62 4.98 -14.51
C MET A 453 -20.56 5.97 -14.99
N ILE A 454 -20.89 7.24 -15.00
CA ILE A 454 -20.05 8.33 -15.45
C ILE A 454 -19.77 9.28 -14.28
N GLU A 455 -18.52 9.51 -13.97
CA GLU A 455 -18.12 10.47 -12.92
C GLU A 455 -18.27 11.92 -13.37
N PRO A 456 -18.45 12.87 -12.43
CA PRO A 456 -18.49 14.30 -12.74
C PRO A 456 -17.30 14.74 -13.58
N GLY A 457 -17.56 15.49 -14.65
CA GLY A 457 -16.53 15.99 -15.56
C GLY A 457 -15.98 14.97 -16.56
N LYS A 458 -16.52 13.74 -16.59
CA LYS A 458 -16.22 12.73 -17.61
C LYS A 458 -17.37 12.61 -18.60
N GLN A 459 -17.05 12.20 -19.83
CA GLN A 459 -18.03 12.02 -20.90
C GLN A 459 -17.75 10.71 -21.66
N LEU A 460 -18.80 10.06 -22.08
CA LEU A 460 -18.76 8.99 -23.09
C LEU A 460 -18.94 9.60 -24.49
N ALA A 461 -18.72 8.80 -25.53
CA ALA A 461 -19.06 9.19 -26.88
C ALA A 461 -20.58 9.50 -27.00
N ASP A 462 -20.92 10.52 -27.78
CA ASP A 462 -22.30 11.03 -27.90
C ASP A 462 -23.31 9.95 -28.30
N ALA A 463 -22.88 8.99 -29.10
CA ALA A 463 -23.72 7.88 -29.52
C ALA A 463 -24.28 7.04 -28.34
N TYR A 464 -23.53 6.88 -27.25
CA TYR A 464 -24.04 6.16 -26.09
C TYR A 464 -25.19 6.88 -25.38
N TYR A 465 -25.19 8.21 -25.39
CA TYR A 465 -26.31 8.98 -24.86
C TYR A 465 -27.57 8.83 -25.70
N GLN A 466 -27.44 8.58 -27.01
CA GLN A 466 -28.57 8.33 -27.91
C GLN A 466 -29.10 6.90 -27.78
N LEU A 467 -28.23 5.94 -27.48
CA LEU A 467 -28.58 4.52 -27.31
C LEU A 467 -29.15 4.20 -25.94
N ALA A 468 -28.92 5.05 -24.94
CA ALA A 468 -29.44 4.84 -23.60
C ALA A 468 -30.97 4.93 -23.61
N ILE A 469 -31.61 3.87 -23.06
CA ILE A 469 -33.07 3.82 -22.95
C ILE A 469 -33.61 4.58 -21.73
N ASP A 470 -32.75 4.81 -20.72
CA ASP A 470 -33.03 5.59 -19.52
C ASP A 470 -31.74 6.15 -18.93
N SER A 471 -31.85 7.10 -18.04
CA SER A 471 -30.74 7.63 -17.28
C SER A 471 -31.18 8.19 -15.94
N PHE A 472 -30.30 8.14 -14.95
CA PHE A 472 -30.51 8.82 -13.67
C PHE A 472 -29.21 9.41 -13.15
N GLU A 473 -29.30 10.26 -12.15
CA GLU A 473 -28.16 10.92 -11.54
C GLU A 473 -28.25 10.85 -10.01
N VAL A 474 -27.15 10.52 -9.37
CA VAL A 474 -27.01 10.53 -7.92
C VAL A 474 -25.73 11.27 -7.55
N GLU A 475 -25.85 12.40 -6.88
CA GLU A 475 -24.74 13.24 -6.40
C GLU A 475 -23.72 13.57 -7.50
N GLY A 476 -24.20 13.94 -8.67
CA GLY A 476 -23.37 14.30 -9.83
C GLY A 476 -22.80 13.12 -10.62
N MET A 477 -23.02 11.88 -10.18
CA MET A 477 -22.70 10.69 -10.94
C MET A 477 -23.87 10.34 -11.84
N LYS A 478 -23.63 10.27 -13.14
CA LYS A 478 -24.64 9.94 -14.15
C LYS A 478 -24.58 8.46 -14.48
N PHE A 479 -25.74 7.84 -14.57
CA PHE A 479 -25.89 6.45 -14.98
C PHE A 479 -26.72 6.42 -16.27
N LEU A 480 -26.17 5.83 -17.32
CA LEU A 480 -26.87 5.54 -18.55
C LEU A 480 -27.30 4.08 -18.52
N ILE A 481 -28.56 3.80 -18.82
CA ILE A 481 -29.13 2.46 -18.86
C ILE A 481 -29.34 2.04 -20.31
N PHE A 482 -28.92 0.83 -20.63
CA PHE A 482 -29.04 0.22 -21.94
C PHE A 482 -29.94 -1.02 -21.85
N ASP A 483 -30.65 -1.35 -22.92
CA ASP A 483 -31.54 -2.51 -22.97
C ASP A 483 -30.81 -3.86 -23.08
N HIS A 484 -29.54 -3.83 -23.52
CA HIS A 484 -28.64 -4.98 -23.57
C HIS A 484 -27.19 -4.57 -23.26
N ASN A 485 -26.30 -5.57 -23.21
CA ASN A 485 -24.90 -5.32 -22.84
C ASN A 485 -24.24 -4.36 -23.82
N ILE A 486 -23.52 -3.37 -23.30
CA ILE A 486 -22.92 -2.30 -24.09
C ILE A 486 -21.91 -2.82 -25.14
N TYR A 487 -21.30 -3.98 -24.94
CA TYR A 487 -20.43 -4.63 -25.89
C TYR A 487 -21.15 -5.25 -27.11
N GLU A 488 -22.46 -5.36 -27.06
CA GLU A 488 -23.26 -5.88 -28.15
C GLU A 488 -23.58 -4.81 -29.20
N TYR A 489 -23.37 -3.52 -28.87
CA TYR A 489 -23.52 -2.44 -29.81
C TYR A 489 -22.34 -2.40 -30.80
N PRO A 490 -22.59 -2.49 -32.11
CA PRO A 490 -21.53 -2.50 -33.08
C PRO A 490 -20.82 -1.13 -33.18
N LEU A 491 -19.49 -1.17 -33.04
CA LEU A 491 -18.62 -0.03 -33.30
C LEU A 491 -18.19 -0.05 -34.77
N LEU A 492 -18.49 0.99 -35.53
CA LEU A 492 -17.91 1.19 -36.85
C LEU A 492 -16.83 2.27 -36.77
N ARG A 493 -15.62 1.93 -37.20
CA ARG A 493 -14.55 2.92 -37.45
C ARG A 493 -14.81 3.60 -38.78
N ALA A 494 -14.99 4.90 -38.75
CA ALA A 494 -15.02 5.70 -39.96
C ALA A 494 -13.63 5.68 -40.62
N ALA A 495 -13.59 5.90 -41.95
CA ALA A 495 -12.36 5.90 -42.74
C ALA A 495 -11.33 6.99 -42.33
N ASP A 496 -11.75 8.00 -41.60
CA ASP A 496 -10.92 9.06 -41.04
C ASP A 496 -10.33 8.71 -39.63
N GLY A 497 -10.56 7.49 -39.14
CA GLY A 497 -10.13 7.05 -37.81
C GLY A 497 -11.05 7.47 -36.68
N THR A 498 -12.13 8.21 -36.96
CA THR A 498 -13.19 8.47 -35.95
C THR A 498 -14.03 7.21 -35.75
N GLU A 499 -14.28 6.86 -34.50
CA GLU A 499 -15.14 5.73 -34.17
C GLU A 499 -16.58 6.23 -34.07
N ASN A 500 -17.45 5.74 -34.96
CA ASN A 500 -18.88 6.03 -34.92
C ASN A 500 -19.65 4.75 -34.59
N LEU A 501 -20.56 4.83 -33.64
CA LEU A 501 -21.56 3.78 -33.39
C LEU A 501 -22.58 3.80 -34.55
N VAL A 502 -22.78 2.65 -35.18
CA VAL A 502 -23.89 2.48 -36.13
C VAL A 502 -25.09 1.97 -35.38
N ILE A 503 -26.11 2.81 -35.33
CA ILE A 503 -27.44 2.42 -34.91
C ILE A 503 -28.06 1.72 -36.10
N GLN A 504 -28.17 0.37 -36.07
CA GLN A 504 -29.02 -0.36 -37.00
C GLN A 504 -30.43 -0.41 -36.49
#